data_af468ffee056fb26a2a57c7faa157c14
#
_entry.id   af468ffee056fb26a2a57c7faa157c14
#
_cell.length_a   1.000
_cell.length_b   1.000
_cell.length_c   1.000
_cell.angle_alpha   90.00
_cell.angle_beta   90.00
_cell.angle_gamma   90.00
#
_symmetry.space_group_name_H-M   'P 1'
#
loop_
_entity.id
_entity.type
_entity.pdbx_description
1 polymer ?
#
loop_
_entity_poly.entity_id
_entity_poly.type
_entity_poly.pdbx_seq_one_letter_code
_entity_poly.pdbx_strand_id
1 'polypeptide(L)'
;MDRQEMFQGKRWGLFNHFLCVPAGDGTGEPCSPEEWNARVDAFDVELLAAQLREVGADYFCITIGQNSGHYCSPNPVYDQLVGISPSKCSRRDLIADLAAALEPQGIDLWVYLPSGAPCADAQAVERLEWVDGQGQRLASFQRKWEASSGSGPCAGGSASRAGG
;
A
#
# COMPACT_ATOMS: atom_id res chain seq x y z
N MET A 1 5.32 -20.15 7.33
CA MET A 1 6.38 -20.00 6.29
C MET A 1 7.35 -18.96 6.80
N ASP A 2 8.63 -19.32 6.91
CA ASP A 2 9.68 -18.39 7.33
C ASP A 2 9.84 -17.31 6.26
N ARG A 3 10.10 -16.06 6.68
CA ARG A 3 10.35 -14.94 5.75
C ARG A 3 11.53 -15.23 4.80
N GLN A 4 12.51 -15.98 5.26
CA GLN A 4 13.64 -16.38 4.42
C GLN A 4 13.22 -17.38 3.33
N GLU A 5 12.27 -18.27 3.60
CA GLU A 5 11.75 -19.23 2.62
C GLU A 5 10.96 -18.55 1.49
N MET A 6 10.33 -17.39 1.77
CA MET A 6 9.61 -16.62 0.75
C MET A 6 10.53 -16.11 -0.37
N PHE A 7 11.78 -15.81 -0.05
CA PHE A 7 12.76 -15.31 -1.02
C PHE A 7 13.55 -16.43 -1.70
N GLN A 8 13.55 -17.65 -1.12
CA GLN A 8 14.26 -18.78 -1.70
C GLN A 8 13.60 -19.23 -3.00
N GLY A 9 14.37 -19.21 -4.09
CA GLY A 9 13.90 -19.60 -5.41
C GLY A 9 13.34 -18.48 -6.27
N LYS A 10 13.11 -17.28 -5.73
CA LYS A 10 12.74 -16.10 -6.52
C LYS A 10 13.98 -15.49 -7.15
N ARG A 11 13.95 -15.29 -8.47
CA ARG A 11 15.10 -14.77 -9.23
C ARG A 11 15.09 -13.26 -9.33
N TRP A 12 13.92 -12.68 -9.67
CA TRP A 12 13.77 -11.24 -9.79
C TRP A 12 12.30 -10.82 -9.85
N GLY A 13 12.03 -9.54 -9.63
CA GLY A 13 10.72 -8.94 -9.76
C GLY A 13 10.80 -7.43 -9.90
N LEU A 14 9.65 -6.80 -10.01
CA LEU A 14 9.54 -5.35 -10.16
C LEU A 14 9.02 -4.71 -8.88
N PHE A 15 9.53 -3.50 -8.63
CA PHE A 15 9.02 -2.62 -7.58
C PHE A 15 8.48 -1.35 -8.23
N ASN A 16 7.22 -0.99 -7.91
CA ASN A 16 6.56 0.21 -8.39
C ASN A 16 6.11 1.11 -7.24
N HIS A 17 6.54 2.35 -7.25
CA HIS A 17 5.98 3.41 -6.42
C HIS A 17 4.74 3.99 -7.09
N PHE A 18 3.56 3.51 -6.67
CA PHE A 18 2.28 4.07 -7.11
C PHE A 18 1.86 5.17 -6.13
N LEU A 19 2.06 6.42 -6.52
CA LEU A 19 2.00 7.57 -5.62
C LEU A 19 1.00 8.63 -6.11
N CYS A 20 0.37 9.33 -5.16
CA CYS A 20 -0.44 10.52 -5.47
C CYS A 20 0.42 11.65 -6.03
N VAL A 21 1.58 11.90 -5.42
CA VAL A 21 2.59 12.82 -5.96
C VAL A 21 3.57 12.01 -6.79
N PRO A 22 3.74 12.32 -8.10
CA PRO A 22 4.74 11.65 -8.92
C PRO A 22 6.13 11.71 -8.28
N ALA A 23 6.91 10.65 -8.46
CA ALA A 23 8.31 10.65 -8.05
C ALA A 23 9.07 11.73 -8.85
N GLY A 24 9.57 12.74 -8.16
CA GLY A 24 10.27 13.89 -8.70
C GLY A 24 10.99 14.64 -7.61
N ASP A 25 11.16 15.92 -7.77
CA ASP A 25 11.80 16.83 -6.81
C ASP A 25 11.03 17.01 -5.48
N GLY A 26 9.90 16.34 -5.32
CA GLY A 26 9.07 16.42 -4.11
C GLY A 26 8.26 17.72 -3.99
N THR A 27 8.24 18.55 -5.04
CA THR A 27 7.53 19.84 -5.04
C THR A 27 6.09 19.74 -5.56
N GLY A 28 5.67 18.57 -6.03
CA GLY A 28 4.30 18.36 -6.52
C GLY A 28 3.27 18.41 -5.40
N GLU A 29 2.19 19.16 -5.64
CA GLU A 29 1.04 19.17 -4.73
C GLU A 29 0.36 17.80 -4.75
N PRO A 30 -0.10 17.30 -3.58
CA PRO A 30 -0.88 16.08 -3.52
C PRO A 30 -2.18 16.22 -4.33
N CYS A 31 -2.56 15.16 -5.05
CA CYS A 31 -3.84 15.14 -5.74
C CYS A 31 -5.01 15.17 -4.74
N SER A 32 -6.16 15.66 -5.20
CA SER A 32 -7.40 15.53 -4.43
C SER A 32 -7.81 14.06 -4.30
N PRO A 33 -8.64 13.70 -3.31
CA PRO A 33 -9.18 12.34 -3.20
C PRO A 33 -9.91 11.86 -4.47
N GLU A 34 -10.58 12.74 -5.19
CA GLU A 34 -11.26 12.44 -6.45
C GLU A 34 -10.26 12.11 -7.56
N GLU A 35 -9.22 12.92 -7.73
CA GLU A 35 -8.15 12.67 -8.69
C GLU A 35 -7.38 11.39 -8.36
N TRP A 36 -7.18 11.11 -7.05
CA TRP A 36 -6.58 9.86 -6.61
C TRP A 36 -7.44 8.66 -7.01
N ASN A 37 -8.74 8.70 -6.70
CA ASN A 37 -9.66 7.64 -7.10
C ASN A 37 -9.67 7.43 -8.62
N ALA A 38 -9.73 8.51 -9.40
CA ALA A 38 -9.69 8.41 -10.87
C ALA A 38 -8.40 7.74 -11.37
N ARG A 39 -7.25 8.02 -10.72
CA ARG A 39 -5.96 7.40 -11.06
C ARG A 39 -5.94 5.92 -10.68
N VAL A 40 -6.47 5.56 -9.52
CA VAL A 40 -6.57 4.16 -9.07
C VAL A 40 -7.53 3.38 -9.96
N ASP A 41 -8.69 3.98 -10.32
CA ASP A 41 -9.67 3.36 -11.19
C ASP A 41 -9.14 3.11 -12.61
N ALA A 42 -8.25 3.99 -13.09
CA ALA A 42 -7.60 3.87 -14.40
C ALA A 42 -6.44 2.87 -14.45
N PHE A 43 -6.04 2.27 -13.32
CA PHE A 43 -4.94 1.32 -13.30
C PHE A 43 -5.34 0.01 -14.00
N ASP A 44 -4.65 -0.32 -15.08
CA ASP A 44 -4.89 -1.55 -15.87
C ASP A 44 -4.12 -2.73 -15.26
N VAL A 45 -4.80 -3.48 -14.42
CA VAL A 45 -4.27 -4.64 -13.70
C VAL A 45 -3.95 -5.79 -14.65
N GLU A 46 -4.82 -6.03 -15.65
CA GLU A 46 -4.66 -7.13 -16.59
C GLU A 46 -3.46 -6.92 -17.52
N LEU A 47 -3.29 -5.68 -17.99
CA LEU A 47 -2.12 -5.31 -18.79
C LEU A 47 -0.83 -5.51 -17.99
N LEU A 48 -0.81 -5.06 -16.73
CA LEU A 48 0.36 -5.25 -15.87
C LEU A 48 0.66 -6.74 -15.64
N ALA A 49 -0.35 -7.55 -15.34
CA ALA A 49 -0.18 -8.99 -15.13
C ALA A 49 0.38 -9.68 -16.39
N ALA A 50 -0.12 -9.30 -17.58
CA ALA A 50 0.39 -9.80 -18.85
C ALA A 50 1.87 -9.41 -19.08
N GLN A 51 2.24 -8.16 -18.81
CA GLN A 51 3.62 -7.69 -18.93
C GLN A 51 4.57 -8.41 -17.97
N LEU A 52 4.17 -8.55 -16.70
CA LEU A 52 4.96 -9.26 -15.68
C LEU A 52 5.21 -10.72 -16.07
N ARG A 53 4.20 -11.39 -16.61
CA ARG A 53 4.32 -12.76 -17.14
C ARG A 53 5.26 -12.82 -18.33
N GLU A 54 5.13 -11.89 -19.29
CA GLU A 54 5.97 -11.83 -20.51
C GLU A 54 7.45 -11.73 -20.17
N VAL A 55 7.79 -10.90 -19.17
CA VAL A 55 9.17 -10.72 -18.73
C VAL A 55 9.65 -11.78 -17.73
N GLY A 56 8.76 -12.68 -17.30
CA GLY A 56 9.09 -13.78 -16.38
C GLY A 56 9.40 -13.32 -14.96
N ALA A 57 8.68 -12.30 -14.45
CA ALA A 57 8.83 -11.83 -13.08
C ALA A 57 8.31 -12.85 -12.08
N ASP A 58 9.04 -13.07 -10.98
CA ASP A 58 8.61 -13.97 -9.89
C ASP A 58 7.74 -13.24 -8.86
N TYR A 59 7.90 -11.91 -8.76
CA TYR A 59 7.10 -11.09 -7.85
C TYR A 59 6.90 -9.67 -8.37
N PHE A 60 5.85 -9.04 -7.88
CA PHE A 60 5.59 -7.62 -8.07
C PHE A 60 5.40 -6.96 -6.71
N CYS A 61 6.09 -5.85 -6.47
CA CYS A 61 5.97 -5.06 -5.26
C CYS A 61 5.37 -3.68 -5.59
N ILE A 62 4.33 -3.29 -4.87
CA ILE A 62 3.68 -1.99 -5.04
C ILE A 62 3.58 -1.25 -3.72
N THR A 63 3.70 0.07 -3.73
CA THR A 63 3.37 0.89 -2.57
C THR A 63 1.85 0.94 -2.37
N ILE A 64 1.38 0.55 -1.17
CA ILE A 64 -0.05 0.71 -0.83
C ILE A 64 -0.38 2.15 -0.45
N GLY A 65 0.56 2.86 0.13
CA GLY A 65 0.45 4.26 0.53
C GLY A 65 1.79 4.85 0.89
N GLN A 66 1.90 6.17 0.89
CA GLN A 66 3.12 6.89 1.21
C GLN A 66 2.81 8.27 1.83
N ASN A 67 3.81 9.15 1.86
CA ASN A 67 3.88 10.39 2.64
C ASN A 67 2.65 11.29 2.58
N SER A 68 1.95 11.33 1.45
CA SER A 68 0.74 12.14 1.25
C SER A 68 -0.50 11.65 2.01
N GLY A 69 -0.44 10.44 2.58
CA GLY A 69 -1.58 9.81 3.26
C GLY A 69 -2.62 9.20 2.33
N HIS A 70 -2.35 9.15 1.02
CA HIS A 70 -3.21 8.46 0.06
C HIS A 70 -2.85 6.98 -0.01
N TYR A 71 -3.87 6.12 0.01
CA TYR A 71 -3.73 4.66 -0.07
C TYR A 71 -4.51 4.13 -1.28
N CYS A 72 -3.95 3.16 -2.00
CA CYS A 72 -4.59 2.54 -3.16
C CYS A 72 -5.49 1.34 -2.81
N SER A 73 -5.94 1.30 -1.56
CA SER A 73 -6.88 0.31 -1.04
C SER A 73 -7.70 0.93 0.08
N PRO A 74 -8.97 0.53 0.28
CA PRO A 74 -9.77 0.97 1.43
C PRO A 74 -9.12 0.59 2.75
N ASN A 75 -9.14 1.52 3.72
CA ASN A 75 -8.66 1.25 5.07
C ASN A 75 -9.55 1.97 6.10
N PRO A 76 -10.67 1.33 6.51
CA PRO A 76 -11.62 1.95 7.43
C PRO A 76 -11.03 2.24 8.81
N VAL A 77 -10.03 1.48 9.26
CA VAL A 77 -9.35 1.76 10.54
C VAL A 77 -8.50 3.03 10.43
N TYR A 78 -7.76 3.18 9.33
CA TYR A 78 -7.03 4.41 9.08
C TYR A 78 -7.97 5.61 9.00
N ASP A 79 -9.05 5.53 8.21
CA ASP A 79 -10.05 6.58 8.08
C ASP A 79 -10.65 7.00 9.41
N GLN A 80 -10.98 6.02 10.26
CA GLN A 80 -11.48 6.28 11.60
C GLN A 80 -10.47 6.99 12.50
N LEU A 81 -9.21 6.59 12.41
CA LEU A 81 -8.14 7.18 13.24
C LEU A 81 -7.81 8.62 12.82
N VAL A 82 -7.70 8.87 11.52
CA VAL A 82 -7.30 10.20 11.02
C VAL A 82 -8.45 11.18 10.86
N GLY A 83 -9.67 10.69 10.62
CA GLY A 83 -10.89 11.51 10.49
C GLY A 83 -10.85 12.47 9.30
N ILE A 84 -10.12 12.12 8.24
CA ILE A 84 -10.04 12.93 7.02
C ILE A 84 -11.25 12.65 6.14
N SER A 85 -11.94 13.71 5.68
CA SER A 85 -13.10 13.60 4.81
C SER A 85 -13.03 14.66 3.69
N PRO A 86 -13.19 14.27 2.42
CA PRO A 86 -13.35 12.88 1.94
C PRO A 86 -12.09 12.03 2.21
N SER A 87 -12.27 10.69 2.29
CA SER A 87 -11.16 9.76 2.55
C SER A 87 -10.07 9.86 1.49
N LYS A 88 -8.81 9.77 1.92
CA LYS A 88 -7.64 9.63 1.05
C LYS A 88 -7.32 8.17 0.67
N CYS A 89 -8.04 7.21 1.26
CA CYS A 89 -8.02 5.83 0.80
C CYS A 89 -8.89 5.70 -0.46
N SER A 90 -8.43 4.93 -1.44
CA SER A 90 -9.22 4.71 -2.64
C SER A 90 -10.48 3.87 -2.36
N ARG A 91 -11.52 4.09 -3.17
CA ARG A 91 -12.74 3.26 -3.13
C ARG A 91 -12.49 1.88 -3.72
N ARG A 92 -11.72 1.82 -4.81
CA ARG A 92 -11.25 0.58 -5.42
C ARG A 92 -10.16 -0.05 -4.57
N ASP A 93 -10.24 -1.35 -4.34
CA ASP A 93 -9.17 -2.11 -3.72
C ASP A 93 -8.19 -2.63 -4.77
N LEU A 94 -7.24 -1.76 -5.17
CA LEU A 94 -6.25 -2.12 -6.18
C LEU A 94 -5.36 -3.28 -5.73
N ILE A 95 -5.15 -3.43 -4.43
CA ILE A 95 -4.33 -4.53 -3.89
C ILE A 95 -5.05 -5.86 -4.05
N ALA A 96 -6.36 -5.91 -3.78
CA ALA A 96 -7.16 -7.11 -4.00
C ALA A 96 -7.24 -7.48 -5.48
N ASP A 97 -7.43 -6.48 -6.38
CA ASP A 97 -7.46 -6.71 -7.82
C ASP A 97 -6.12 -7.26 -8.33
N LEU A 98 -5.00 -6.68 -7.89
CA LEU A 98 -3.66 -7.18 -8.24
C LEU A 98 -3.43 -8.60 -7.73
N ALA A 99 -3.82 -8.89 -6.49
CA ALA A 99 -3.69 -10.24 -5.94
C ALA A 99 -4.46 -11.26 -6.79
N ALA A 100 -5.70 -10.95 -7.15
CA ALA A 100 -6.54 -11.82 -7.99
C ALA A 100 -5.96 -12.05 -9.40
N ALA A 101 -5.33 -11.03 -10.00
CA ALA A 101 -4.75 -11.14 -11.33
C ALA A 101 -3.39 -11.85 -11.36
N LEU A 102 -2.58 -11.71 -10.30
CA LEU A 102 -1.21 -12.25 -10.24
C LEU A 102 -1.15 -13.69 -9.72
N GLU A 103 -2.04 -14.07 -8.79
CA GLU A 103 -2.08 -15.42 -8.21
C GLU A 103 -2.19 -16.54 -9.27
N PRO A 104 -3.09 -16.47 -10.28
CA PRO A 104 -3.19 -17.51 -11.32
C PRO A 104 -1.94 -17.61 -12.22
N GLN A 105 -1.10 -16.57 -12.22
CA GLN A 105 0.14 -16.50 -12.99
C GLN A 105 1.36 -17.01 -12.20
N GLY A 106 1.17 -17.34 -10.91
CA GLY A 106 2.26 -17.74 -10.02
C GLY A 106 3.21 -16.60 -9.66
N ILE A 107 2.78 -15.34 -9.81
CA ILE A 107 3.54 -14.13 -9.48
C ILE A 107 3.13 -13.67 -8.09
N ASP A 108 4.08 -13.54 -7.17
CA ASP A 108 3.79 -13.09 -5.82
C ASP A 108 3.54 -11.58 -5.78
N LEU A 109 2.49 -11.15 -5.09
CA LEU A 109 2.26 -9.74 -4.79
C LEU A 109 2.88 -9.38 -3.44
N TRP A 110 3.74 -8.38 -3.44
CA TRP A 110 4.29 -7.77 -2.24
C TRP A 110 3.78 -6.35 -2.09
N VAL A 111 3.53 -5.97 -0.84
CA VAL A 111 3.00 -4.64 -0.52
C VAL A 111 4.02 -3.88 0.31
N TYR A 112 4.37 -2.69 -0.15
CA TYR A 112 5.28 -1.79 0.55
C TYR A 112 4.51 -0.67 1.23
N LEU A 113 4.73 -0.54 2.54
CA LEU A 113 4.23 0.56 3.35
C LEU A 113 5.39 1.13 4.17
N PRO A 114 5.91 2.31 3.85
CA PRO A 114 7.00 2.91 4.62
C PRO A 114 6.51 3.30 6.01
N SER A 115 7.36 3.14 7.02
CA SER A 115 7.08 3.55 8.39
C SER A 115 6.88 5.07 8.54
N GLY A 116 7.21 5.82 7.50
CA GLY A 116 7.05 7.26 7.41
C GLY A 116 5.76 7.73 6.73
N ALA A 117 4.90 6.82 6.26
CA ALA A 117 3.59 7.21 5.74
C ALA A 117 2.62 7.43 6.93
N PRO A 118 1.86 8.48 6.96
CA PRO A 118 1.64 9.60 6.05
C PRO A 118 2.29 10.93 6.50
N CYS A 119 3.59 10.99 6.63
CA CYS A 119 4.33 12.09 7.28
C CYS A 119 4.11 13.50 6.68
N ALA A 120 3.66 13.60 5.43
CA ALA A 120 3.36 14.90 4.80
C ALA A 120 1.90 15.34 4.98
N ASP A 121 1.06 14.53 5.64
CA ASP A 121 -0.31 14.89 5.98
C ASP A 121 -0.39 15.37 7.42
N ALA A 122 -0.51 16.70 7.62
CA ALA A 122 -0.50 17.30 8.94
C ALA A 122 -1.63 16.79 9.86
N GLN A 123 -2.84 16.57 9.31
CA GLN A 123 -3.97 16.04 10.09
C GLN A 123 -3.72 14.58 10.50
N ALA A 124 -3.20 13.76 9.59
CA ALA A 124 -2.86 12.38 9.92
C ALA A 124 -1.73 12.30 10.95
N VAL A 125 -0.70 13.14 10.82
CA VAL A 125 0.40 13.25 11.80
C VAL A 125 -0.13 13.59 13.19
N GLU A 126 -1.02 14.59 13.31
CA GLU A 126 -1.63 14.99 14.57
C GLU A 126 -2.51 13.86 15.14
N ARG A 127 -3.44 13.32 14.36
CA ARG A 127 -4.41 12.32 14.80
C ARG A 127 -3.79 10.99 15.16
N LEU A 128 -2.74 10.61 14.45
CA LEU A 128 -1.96 9.42 14.77
C LEU A 128 -1.02 9.62 15.95
N GLU A 129 -0.86 10.86 16.45
CA GLU A 129 0.10 11.19 17.51
C GLU A 129 1.52 10.77 17.14
N TRP A 130 1.92 11.09 15.90
CA TRP A 130 3.16 10.62 15.29
C TRP A 130 4.41 10.93 16.11
N VAL A 131 4.52 12.20 16.54
CA VAL A 131 5.63 12.69 17.37
C VAL A 131 5.10 13.62 18.46
N ASP A 132 5.85 13.69 19.55
CA ASP A 132 5.65 14.73 20.56
C ASP A 132 6.22 16.08 20.10
N GLY A 133 6.08 17.11 20.95
CA GLY A 133 6.63 18.45 20.70
C GLY A 133 8.16 18.50 20.57
N GLN A 134 8.87 17.40 20.81
CA GLN A 134 10.32 17.25 20.70
C GLN A 134 10.74 16.35 19.51
N GLY A 135 9.78 15.90 18.71
CA GLY A 135 10.00 15.02 17.57
C GLY A 135 10.22 13.55 17.92
N GLN A 136 9.94 13.14 19.16
CA GLN A 136 10.01 11.73 19.56
C GLN A 136 8.71 11.01 19.23
N ARG A 137 8.81 9.81 18.64
CA ARG A 137 7.64 8.96 18.37
C ARG A 137 6.99 8.48 19.65
N LEU A 138 5.67 8.65 19.76
CA LEU A 138 4.91 8.22 20.92
C LEU A 138 4.53 6.73 20.82
N ALA A 139 4.42 6.05 21.97
CA ALA A 139 3.94 4.69 22.03
C ALA A 139 2.47 4.55 21.57
N SER A 140 1.67 5.63 21.68
CA SER A 140 0.31 5.71 21.14
C SER A 140 0.30 5.67 19.62
N PHE A 141 1.27 6.33 18.95
CA PHE A 141 1.46 6.21 17.51
C PHE A 141 1.69 4.77 17.10
N GLN A 142 2.59 4.06 17.78
CA GLN A 142 2.89 2.69 17.42
C GLN A 142 1.63 1.81 17.44
N ARG A 143 0.81 1.90 18.49
CA ARG A 143 -0.46 1.15 18.58
C ARG A 143 -1.43 1.50 17.46
N LYS A 144 -1.60 2.79 17.16
CA LYS A 144 -2.47 3.26 16.07
C LYS A 144 -1.95 2.81 14.71
N TRP A 145 -0.64 2.89 14.51
CA TRP A 145 0.00 2.45 13.28
C TRP A 145 -0.13 0.95 13.07
N GLU A 146 0.10 0.13 14.08
CA GLU A 146 -0.09 -1.31 14.02
C GLU A 146 -1.55 -1.67 13.73
N ALA A 147 -2.51 -0.99 14.34
CA ALA A 147 -3.93 -1.20 14.07
C ALA A 147 -4.29 -0.87 12.62
N SER A 148 -3.81 0.24 12.08
CA SER A 148 -4.10 0.67 10.70
C SER A 148 -3.37 -0.17 9.65
N SER A 149 -2.14 -0.58 9.90
CA SER A 149 -1.36 -1.40 8.97
C SER A 149 -1.74 -2.89 9.01
N GLY A 150 -2.26 -3.37 10.14
CA GLY A 150 -2.74 -4.74 10.30
C GLY A 150 -4.17 -4.99 9.81
N SER A 151 -4.96 -3.95 9.56
CA SER A 151 -6.37 -4.04 9.16
C SER A 151 -6.60 -3.94 7.65
N GLY A 152 -5.55 -3.71 6.86
CA GLY A 152 -5.63 -3.70 5.41
C GLY A 152 -5.89 -5.10 4.82
N PRO A 153 -6.25 -5.20 3.53
CA PRO A 153 -6.58 -6.47 2.86
C PRO A 153 -5.47 -7.52 2.93
N CYS A 154 -4.24 -7.11 3.26
CA CYS A 154 -3.11 -8.01 3.47
C CYS A 154 -3.07 -8.68 4.86
N ALA A 155 -3.91 -8.28 5.81
CA ALA A 155 -3.93 -8.85 7.17
C ALA A 155 -4.56 -10.26 7.26
N GLY A 156 -5.23 -10.71 6.20
CA GLY A 156 -5.95 -12.00 6.13
C GLY A 156 -5.36 -13.03 5.17
N GLY A 157 -4.34 -12.71 4.42
CA GLY A 157 -3.73 -13.60 3.44
C GLY A 157 -2.78 -14.62 4.06
N SER A 158 -3.28 -15.57 4.84
CA SER A 158 -2.64 -16.88 4.91
C SER A 158 -2.90 -17.55 3.58
N ALA A 159 -1.91 -17.60 2.70
CA ALA A 159 -1.94 -18.46 1.54
C ALA A 159 -2.09 -19.92 2.02
N SER A 160 -3.32 -20.38 2.14
CA SER A 160 -3.62 -21.80 2.24
C SER A 160 -3.41 -22.37 0.84
N ARG A 161 -2.19 -22.85 0.55
CA ARG A 161 -2.01 -23.82 -0.50
C ARG A 161 -2.81 -25.05 -0.10
N ALA A 162 -3.98 -25.26 -0.73
CA ALA A 162 -4.61 -26.56 -0.75
C ALA A 162 -3.64 -27.49 -1.49
N GLY A 163 -3.06 -28.43 -0.75
CA GLY A 163 -2.30 -29.52 -1.33
C GLY A 163 -3.25 -30.44 -2.09
N GLY A 164 -2.86 -30.78 -3.29
CA GLY A 164 -3.34 -31.87 -4.10
C GLY A 164 -2.12 -32.53 -4.73
#